data_0da8570302fcfadb2a503ceaf745e6ad
#
_entry.id   0da8570302fcfadb2a503ceaf745e6ad
#
_cell.length_a   1.000
_cell.length_b   1.000
_cell.length_c   1.000
_cell.angle_alpha   90.00
_cell.angle_beta   90.00
_cell.angle_gamma   90.00
#
_symmetry.space_group_name_H-M   'P 1'
#
loop_
_entity.id
_entity.type
_entity.pdbx_description
1 polymer ?
#
loop_
_entity_poly.entity_id
_entity_poly.type
_entity_poly.pdbx_seq_one_letter_code
_entity_poly.pdbx_strand_id
1 'polypeptide(L)'
;MRSFLDNMTDREKLHVAMINSYDVIVNNLAPEGIIVEQNGVGLFAHDFERPLEKHDVSSIIDYFVEIEEYERCVRLDCILRSLPDE
;
A
#
# COMPACT_ATOMS: atom_id res chain seq x y z
N MET A 1 -19.32 -17.07 -7.97
CA MET A 1 -19.38 -15.64 -7.64
C MET A 1 -18.07 -14.96 -8.02
N ARG A 2 -18.14 -13.82 -8.68
CA ARG A 2 -16.93 -13.09 -9.07
C ARG A 2 -16.37 -12.30 -7.91
N SER A 3 -15.04 -12.29 -7.77
CA SER A 3 -14.40 -11.38 -6.85
C SER A 3 -14.36 -10.00 -7.50
N PHE A 4 -14.15 -8.93 -6.71
CA PHE A 4 -14.07 -7.60 -7.30
C PHE A 4 -12.84 -7.45 -8.21
N LEU A 5 -11.88 -8.37 -8.16
CA LEU A 5 -10.69 -8.35 -9.01
C LEU A 5 -10.96 -8.84 -10.43
N ASP A 6 -12.06 -9.59 -10.65
CA ASP A 6 -12.31 -10.23 -11.94
C ASP A 6 -12.39 -9.24 -13.10
N ASN A 7 -12.82 -8.02 -12.84
CA ASN A 7 -13.00 -6.99 -13.86
C ASN A 7 -11.93 -5.90 -13.83
N MET A 8 -10.89 -6.07 -13.01
CA MET A 8 -9.86 -5.06 -12.85
C MET A 8 -8.68 -5.32 -13.79
N THR A 9 -8.17 -4.23 -14.38
CA THR A 9 -6.91 -4.30 -15.13
C THR A 9 -5.73 -4.46 -14.17
N ASP A 10 -4.56 -4.82 -14.70
CA ASP A 10 -3.36 -4.92 -13.90
C ASP A 10 -2.99 -3.58 -13.25
N ARG A 11 -3.23 -2.47 -13.98
CA ARG A 11 -2.98 -1.13 -13.45
C ARG A 11 -3.90 -0.83 -12.27
N GLU A 12 -5.17 -1.21 -12.37
CA GLU A 12 -6.12 -1.02 -11.27
C GLU A 12 -5.75 -1.85 -10.06
N LYS A 13 -5.31 -3.10 -10.28
CA LYS A 13 -4.85 -3.96 -9.19
C LYS A 13 -3.63 -3.36 -8.50
N LEU A 14 -2.69 -2.82 -9.26
CA LEU A 14 -1.53 -2.16 -8.69
C LEU A 14 -1.95 -0.96 -7.84
N HIS A 15 -2.87 -0.15 -8.35
CA HIS A 15 -3.36 1.01 -7.62
C HIS A 15 -4.00 0.61 -6.29
N VAL A 16 -4.85 -0.41 -6.30
CA VAL A 16 -5.48 -0.91 -5.08
C VAL A 16 -4.42 -1.40 -4.09
N ALA A 17 -3.42 -2.14 -4.57
CA ALA A 17 -2.33 -2.61 -3.73
C ALA A 17 -1.58 -1.46 -3.07
N MET A 18 -1.29 -0.40 -3.83
CA MET A 18 -0.58 0.77 -3.31
C MET A 18 -1.41 1.53 -2.27
N ILE A 19 -2.71 1.71 -2.53
CA ILE A 19 -3.62 2.36 -1.58
C ILE A 19 -3.73 1.54 -0.30
N ASN A 20 -3.89 0.22 -0.42
CA ASN A 20 -4.00 -0.66 0.75
C ASN A 20 -2.72 -0.60 1.60
N SER A 21 -1.56 -0.66 0.96
CA SER A 21 -0.30 -0.55 1.69
C SER A 21 -0.15 0.81 2.35
N TYR A 22 -0.55 1.88 1.67
CA TYR A 22 -0.56 3.21 2.24
C TYR A 22 -1.40 3.25 3.51
N ASP A 23 -2.60 2.69 3.46
CA ASP A 23 -3.52 2.71 4.61
C ASP A 23 -2.97 1.93 5.80
N VAL A 24 -2.31 0.79 5.55
CA VAL A 24 -1.68 0.02 6.62
C VAL A 24 -0.52 0.81 7.23
N ILE A 25 0.32 1.41 6.39
CA ILE A 25 1.54 2.08 6.84
C ILE A 25 1.24 3.42 7.51
N VAL A 26 0.42 4.25 6.88
CA VAL A 26 0.20 5.63 7.33
C VAL A 26 -0.97 5.73 8.30
N ASN A 27 -2.06 5.04 8.00
CA ASN A 27 -3.29 5.15 8.78
C ASN A 27 -3.45 4.03 9.82
N ASN A 28 -2.48 3.15 9.92
CA ASN A 28 -2.47 2.05 10.88
C ASN A 28 -3.69 1.12 10.78
N LEU A 29 -4.23 0.97 9.58
CA LEU A 29 -5.33 0.05 9.37
C LEU A 29 -4.83 -1.38 9.46
N ALA A 30 -5.63 -2.25 10.07
CA ALA A 30 -5.29 -3.66 10.16
C ALA A 30 -5.43 -4.31 8.78
N PRO A 31 -4.40 -5.02 8.28
CA PRO A 31 -4.49 -5.69 6.98
C PRO A 31 -5.67 -6.66 6.91
N GLU A 32 -5.99 -7.33 8.00
CA GLU A 32 -7.10 -8.27 8.07
C GLU A 32 -8.43 -7.59 7.79
N GLY A 33 -8.61 -6.36 8.27
CA GLY A 33 -9.82 -5.58 8.00
C GLY A 33 -9.98 -5.26 6.53
N ILE A 34 -8.88 -4.91 5.88
CA ILE A 34 -8.88 -4.61 4.44
C ILE A 34 -9.24 -5.88 3.65
N ILE A 35 -8.67 -7.00 4.02
CA ILE A 35 -8.94 -8.28 3.36
C ILE A 35 -10.43 -8.63 3.46
N VAL A 36 -11.01 -8.45 4.64
CA VAL A 36 -12.43 -8.73 4.85
C VAL A 36 -13.30 -7.80 3.99
N GLU A 37 -13.01 -6.51 3.97
CA GLU A 37 -13.76 -5.54 3.17
C GLU A 37 -13.68 -5.83 1.68
N GLN A 38 -12.61 -6.46 1.24
CA GLN A 38 -12.40 -6.78 -0.17
C GLN A 38 -12.71 -8.24 -0.48
N ASN A 39 -13.67 -8.82 0.24
CA ASN A 39 -14.19 -10.16 0.00
C ASN A 39 -13.12 -11.26 0.05
N GLY A 40 -12.18 -11.13 0.97
CA GLY A 40 -11.13 -12.12 1.16
C GLY A 40 -9.94 -11.95 0.24
N VAL A 41 -9.91 -10.88 -0.56
CA VAL A 41 -8.78 -10.59 -1.45
C VAL A 41 -7.90 -9.53 -0.81
N GLY A 42 -6.63 -9.83 -0.64
CA GLY A 42 -5.68 -8.88 -0.07
C GLY A 42 -4.61 -8.51 -1.08
N LEU A 43 -4.74 -7.35 -1.70
CA LEU A 43 -3.69 -6.81 -2.56
C LEU A 43 -2.87 -5.81 -1.76
N PHE A 44 -1.57 -6.08 -1.63
CA PHE A 44 -0.66 -5.18 -0.93
C PHE A 44 0.63 -5.05 -1.74
N ALA A 45 1.25 -3.88 -1.69
CA ALA A 45 2.50 -3.61 -2.37
C ALA A 45 3.72 -3.94 -1.50
N HIS A 46 3.48 -4.35 -0.26
CA HIS A 46 4.54 -4.75 0.66
C HIS A 46 4.09 -5.99 1.43
N ASP A 47 5.05 -6.66 2.06
CA ASP A 47 4.75 -7.83 2.90
C ASP A 47 4.43 -7.34 4.31
N PHE A 48 3.15 -7.29 4.66
CA PHE A 48 2.74 -6.78 5.97
C PHE A 48 3.03 -7.75 7.11
N GLU A 49 3.46 -8.98 6.81
CA GLU A 49 3.80 -9.97 7.82
C GLU A 49 5.23 -9.85 8.32
N ARG A 50 6.05 -9.03 7.70
CA ARG A 50 7.41 -8.75 8.17
C ARG A 50 7.56 -7.27 8.52
N PRO A 51 8.61 -6.92 9.29
CA PRO A 51 8.85 -5.52 9.62
C PRO A 51 8.98 -4.65 8.37
N LEU A 52 8.42 -3.46 8.43
CA LEU A 52 8.47 -2.51 7.33
C LEU A 52 9.91 -2.04 7.11
N GLU A 53 10.34 -2.05 5.86
CA GLU A 53 11.68 -1.62 5.49
C GLU A 53 11.62 -0.35 4.64
N LYS A 54 12.74 0.38 4.60
CA LYS A 54 12.80 1.63 3.84
C LYS A 54 12.50 1.44 2.36
N HIS A 55 12.98 0.35 1.76
CA HIS A 55 12.73 0.12 0.34
C HIS A 55 11.24 -0.11 0.05
N ASP A 56 10.50 -0.68 0.99
CA ASP A 56 9.06 -0.85 0.82
C ASP A 56 8.38 0.52 0.69
N VAL A 57 8.74 1.43 1.58
CA VAL A 57 8.15 2.77 1.60
C VAL A 57 8.59 3.57 0.38
N SER A 58 9.87 3.48 0.01
CA SER A 58 10.41 4.18 -1.16
C SER A 58 9.70 3.79 -2.44
N SER A 59 9.43 2.49 -2.62
CA SER A 59 8.73 2.00 -3.81
C SER A 59 7.32 2.55 -3.89
N ILE A 60 6.65 2.65 -2.76
CA ILE A 60 5.28 3.17 -2.71
C ILE A 60 5.28 4.68 -2.98
N ILE A 61 6.28 5.40 -2.45
CA ILE A 61 6.44 6.82 -2.75
C ILE A 61 6.61 7.05 -4.25
N ASP A 62 7.47 6.26 -4.89
CA ASP A 62 7.71 6.39 -6.32
C ASP A 62 6.43 6.25 -7.12
N TYR A 63 5.57 5.31 -6.73
CA TYR A 63 4.28 5.14 -7.38
C TYR A 63 3.42 6.39 -7.26
N PHE A 64 3.30 6.94 -6.05
CA PHE A 64 2.45 8.10 -5.83
C PHE A 64 3.01 9.39 -6.44
N VAL A 65 4.33 9.50 -6.57
CA VAL A 65 4.94 10.60 -7.29
C VAL A 65 4.52 10.57 -8.77
N GLU A 66 4.53 9.39 -9.37
CA GLU A 66 4.15 9.26 -10.77
C GLU A 66 2.72 9.67 -11.07
N ILE A 67 1.81 9.43 -10.13
CA ILE A 67 0.41 9.84 -10.30
C ILE A 67 0.11 11.18 -9.63
N GLU A 68 1.15 11.89 -9.19
CA GLU A 68 1.07 13.24 -8.63
C GLU A 68 0.23 13.33 -7.35
N GLU A 69 0.22 12.27 -6.57
CA GLU A 69 -0.43 12.25 -5.26
C GLU A 69 0.58 12.67 -4.18
N TYR A 70 0.97 13.95 -4.23
CA TYR A 70 2.08 14.46 -3.42
C TYR A 70 1.80 14.47 -1.90
N GLU A 71 0.55 14.66 -1.50
CA GLU A 71 0.21 14.60 -0.07
C GLU A 71 0.52 13.23 0.51
N ARG A 72 0.22 12.17 -0.24
CA ARG A 72 0.54 10.81 0.19
C ARG A 72 2.05 10.60 0.29
N CYS A 73 2.79 11.20 -0.64
CA CYS A 73 4.26 11.13 -0.63
C CYS A 73 4.84 11.80 0.61
N VAL A 74 4.29 12.94 1.02
CA VAL A 74 4.76 13.65 2.21
C VAL A 74 4.56 12.78 3.46
N ARG A 75 3.39 12.17 3.59
CA ARG A 75 3.10 11.32 4.75
C ARG A 75 3.99 10.08 4.77
N LEU A 76 4.21 9.47 3.62
CA LEU A 76 5.10 8.32 3.51
C LEU A 76 6.54 8.70 3.80
N ASP A 77 6.99 9.89 3.38
CA ASP A 77 8.32 10.35 3.64
C ASP A 77 8.58 10.52 5.14
N CYS A 78 7.58 10.99 5.89
CA CYS A 78 7.68 11.06 7.34
C CYS A 78 7.93 9.67 7.96
N ILE A 79 7.23 8.66 7.45
CA ILE A 79 7.42 7.28 7.91
C ILE A 79 8.82 6.79 7.52
N LEU A 80 9.22 7.05 6.27
CA LEU A 80 10.53 6.63 5.77
C LEU A 80 11.67 7.15 6.66
N ARG A 81 11.58 8.41 7.07
CA ARG A 81 12.60 9.05 7.91
C ARG A 81 12.66 8.46 9.32
N SER A 82 11.56 7.87 9.78
CA SER A 82 11.50 7.29 11.11
C SER A 82 12.01 5.85 11.15
N LEU A 83 12.19 5.21 9.98
CA LEU A 83 12.65 3.83 9.92
C LEU A 83 14.15 3.75 10.11
N PRO A 84 14.63 2.70 10.80
CA PRO A 84 16.07 2.52 10.99
C PRO A 84 16.77 2.19 9.68
N ASP A 85 18.02 2.61 9.58
CA ASP A 85 18.88 2.20 8.48
C ASP A 85 19.28 0.74 8.70
N GLU A 86 19.35 0.00 7.63
CA GLU A 86 19.80 -1.40 7.72
C GLU A 86 21.32 -1.50 7.77
#